data_86375e10d1cae09654c9851cbed4ffec
#
_entry.id   86375e10d1cae09654c9851cbed4ffec
#
_cell.length_a   1.000
_cell.length_b   1.000
_cell.length_c   1.000
_cell.angle_alpha   90.00
_cell.angle_beta   90.00
_cell.angle_gamma   90.00
#
_symmetry.space_group_name_H-M   'P 1'
#
loop_
_entity.id
_entity.type
_entity.pdbx_description
1 polymer ?
#
loop_
_entity_poly.entity_id
_entity_poly.type
_entity_poly.pdbx_seq_one_letter_code
_entity_poly.pdbx_strand_id
1 'polypeptide(L)'
;RTGRLDFIFNNAGIVIAGPVDRLGIEDWNQIVDVNLRGVINGTQATYKIMMKQGFGHIINTASMAGLGAGPGNVAYTTTKHAIVGLSKSLRAEAAQFGIRVSVLCPGAVRTPILEGGGKYGKMLIDIPPEELRRMFEKLRPMSPNIFAEKVLKSVAKNKAIIIVPSWWKVFWWIDRLSPSLGILLAQKHFQYR
;
A
#
# COMPACT_ATOMS: atom_id res chain seq x y z
N ARG A 1 1.11 -6.55 -28.44
CA ARG A 1 2.29 -7.04 -29.18
C ARG A 1 2.46 -8.55 -29.01
N THR A 2 2.26 -9.07 -27.77
CA THR A 2 2.32 -10.52 -27.48
C THR A 2 0.96 -11.21 -27.50
N GLY A 3 -0.14 -10.47 -27.55
CA GLY A 3 -1.50 -10.97 -27.50
C GLY A 3 -1.92 -11.55 -26.13
N ARG A 4 -1.09 -11.37 -25.09
CA ARG A 4 -1.36 -11.90 -23.74
C ARG A 4 -0.94 -10.95 -22.63
N LEU A 5 -1.61 -11.04 -21.48
CA LEU A 5 -1.34 -10.26 -20.30
C LEU A 5 -1.06 -11.18 -19.11
N ASP A 6 0.20 -11.30 -18.72
CA ASP A 6 0.63 -12.20 -17.66
C ASP A 6 0.55 -11.55 -16.28
N PHE A 7 0.97 -10.29 -16.18
CA PHE A 7 1.01 -9.55 -14.93
C PHE A 7 0.49 -8.13 -15.10
N ILE A 8 -0.19 -7.63 -14.06
CA ILE A 8 -0.42 -6.21 -13.86
C ILE A 8 0.02 -5.81 -12.46
N PHE A 9 0.74 -4.69 -12.36
CA PHE A 9 1.08 -4.04 -11.11
C PHE A 9 0.29 -2.72 -11.01
N ASN A 10 -0.77 -2.71 -10.24
CA ASN A 10 -1.47 -1.48 -9.87
C ASN A 10 -0.67 -0.81 -8.75
N ASN A 11 0.32 -0.01 -9.14
CA ASN A 11 1.35 0.50 -8.23
C ASN A 11 1.27 2.01 -8.01
N ALA A 12 0.64 2.77 -8.89
CA ALA A 12 0.51 4.21 -8.74
C ALA A 12 -0.14 4.57 -7.39
N GLY A 13 0.42 5.56 -6.71
CA GLY A 13 -0.08 5.99 -5.42
C GLY A 13 0.59 7.26 -4.93
N ILE A 14 -0.15 8.03 -4.16
CA ILE A 14 0.30 9.26 -3.52
C ILE A 14 0.08 9.17 -2.01
N VAL A 15 0.72 10.08 -1.26
CA VAL A 15 0.45 10.31 0.15
C VAL A 15 -0.01 11.76 0.35
N ILE A 16 -1.05 11.93 1.16
CA ILE A 16 -1.42 13.21 1.74
C ILE A 16 -1.44 12.98 3.25
N ALA A 17 -0.47 13.57 3.92
CA ALA A 17 -0.20 13.32 5.34
C ALA A 17 -0.46 14.57 6.18
N GLY A 18 -1.09 14.36 7.31
CA GLY A 18 -1.41 15.39 8.29
C GLY A 18 -2.57 14.99 9.19
N PRO A 19 -2.89 15.83 10.19
CA PRO A 19 -4.07 15.63 11.04
C PRO A 19 -5.36 15.70 10.23
N VAL A 20 -6.37 14.97 10.67
CA VAL A 20 -7.64 14.88 9.93
C VAL A 20 -8.38 16.21 9.84
N ASP A 21 -8.20 17.10 10.81
CA ASP A 21 -8.76 18.46 10.84
C ASP A 21 -8.15 19.41 9.79
N ARG A 22 -7.00 19.06 9.23
CA ARG A 22 -6.34 19.80 8.15
C ARG A 22 -6.59 19.21 6.75
N LEU A 23 -7.25 18.04 6.66
CA LEU A 23 -7.62 17.41 5.40
C LEU A 23 -8.90 18.05 4.85
N GLY A 24 -8.81 18.71 3.69
CA GLY A 24 -9.97 19.13 2.93
C GLY A 24 -10.61 17.99 2.14
N ILE A 25 -11.85 18.18 1.69
CA ILE A 25 -12.56 17.17 0.88
C ILE A 25 -11.84 16.90 -0.45
N GLU A 26 -11.16 17.90 -1.01
CA GLU A 26 -10.34 17.74 -2.21
C GLU A 26 -9.16 16.80 -1.97
N ASP A 27 -8.52 16.88 -0.80
CA ASP A 27 -7.43 15.97 -0.43
C ASP A 27 -7.91 14.52 -0.37
N TRP A 28 -9.12 14.32 0.22
CA TRP A 28 -9.77 13.00 0.24
C TRP A 28 -10.08 12.50 -1.16
N ASN A 29 -10.69 13.32 -2.01
CA ASN A 29 -11.03 12.96 -3.39
C ASN A 29 -9.76 12.59 -4.17
N GLN A 30 -8.73 13.41 -4.10
CA GLN A 30 -7.47 13.17 -4.80
C GLN A 30 -6.82 11.85 -4.39
N ILE A 31 -6.69 11.58 -3.09
CA ILE A 31 -6.04 10.36 -2.62
C ILE A 31 -6.87 9.11 -2.92
N VAL A 32 -8.19 9.20 -2.85
CA VAL A 32 -9.11 8.11 -3.23
C VAL A 32 -9.03 7.84 -4.73
N ASP A 33 -9.05 8.88 -5.55
CA ASP A 33 -8.99 8.73 -7.01
C ASP A 33 -7.70 8.08 -7.46
N VAL A 34 -6.56 8.53 -6.94
CA VAL A 34 -5.27 7.96 -7.33
C VAL A 34 -5.07 6.56 -6.73
N ASN A 35 -5.19 6.43 -5.41
CA ASN A 35 -4.78 5.20 -4.73
C ASN A 35 -5.79 4.07 -4.88
N LEU A 36 -7.08 4.36 -4.79
CA LEU A 36 -8.12 3.32 -4.80
C LEU A 36 -8.77 3.17 -6.17
N ARG A 37 -9.29 4.25 -6.76
CA ARG A 37 -9.94 4.20 -8.08
C ARG A 37 -8.96 3.77 -9.17
N GLY A 38 -7.69 4.20 -9.08
CA GLY A 38 -6.64 3.73 -9.98
C GLY A 38 -6.47 2.20 -9.94
N VAL A 39 -6.48 1.58 -8.76
CA VAL A 39 -6.42 0.11 -8.60
C VAL A 39 -7.69 -0.55 -9.15
N ILE A 40 -8.86 0.02 -8.89
CA ILE A 40 -10.14 -0.48 -9.43
C ILE A 40 -10.10 -0.45 -10.96
N ASN A 41 -9.70 0.66 -11.55
CA ASN A 41 -9.64 0.83 -13.01
C ASN A 41 -8.67 -0.18 -13.65
N GLY A 42 -7.47 -0.34 -13.10
CA GLY A 42 -6.50 -1.33 -13.59
C GLY A 42 -7.02 -2.76 -13.47
N THR A 43 -7.70 -3.08 -12.37
CA THR A 43 -8.34 -4.38 -12.18
C THR A 43 -9.45 -4.60 -13.21
N GLN A 44 -10.37 -3.66 -13.39
CA GLN A 44 -11.48 -3.76 -14.35
C GLN A 44 -10.97 -3.90 -15.80
N ALA A 45 -9.94 -3.15 -16.16
CA ALA A 45 -9.37 -3.19 -17.50
C ALA A 45 -8.72 -4.55 -17.84
N THR A 46 -8.19 -5.26 -16.84
CA THR A 46 -7.38 -6.46 -17.07
C THR A 46 -8.09 -7.76 -16.72
N TYR A 47 -9.02 -7.74 -15.78
CA TYR A 47 -9.68 -8.93 -15.26
C TYR A 47 -10.39 -9.74 -16.34
N LYS A 48 -11.20 -9.09 -17.18
CA LYS A 48 -11.91 -9.76 -18.30
C LYS A 48 -10.96 -10.37 -19.32
N ILE A 49 -9.79 -9.75 -19.53
CA ILE A 49 -8.76 -10.29 -20.44
C ILE A 49 -8.19 -11.58 -19.83
N MET A 50 -7.80 -11.52 -18.57
CA MET A 50 -7.24 -12.68 -17.85
C MET A 50 -8.25 -13.83 -17.69
N MET A 51 -9.55 -13.51 -17.49
CA MET A 51 -10.61 -14.52 -17.49
C MET A 51 -10.67 -15.32 -18.82
N LYS A 52 -10.62 -14.59 -19.95
CA LYS A 52 -10.62 -15.23 -21.28
C LYS A 52 -9.35 -16.04 -21.54
N GLN A 53 -8.23 -15.62 -20.96
CA GLN A 53 -6.96 -16.35 -21.05
C GLN A 53 -6.91 -17.60 -20.16
N GLY A 54 -7.67 -17.66 -19.09
CA GLY A 54 -7.58 -18.71 -18.06
C GLY A 54 -6.35 -18.60 -17.17
N PHE A 55 -5.62 -17.49 -17.23
CA PHE A 55 -4.46 -17.20 -16.39
C PHE A 55 -4.18 -15.70 -16.33
N GLY A 56 -3.40 -15.31 -15.31
CA GLY A 56 -2.91 -13.97 -15.10
C GLY A 56 -2.56 -13.75 -13.62
N HIS A 57 -1.89 -12.66 -13.32
CA HIS A 57 -1.59 -12.29 -11.94
C HIS A 57 -1.75 -10.78 -11.73
N ILE A 58 -2.68 -10.39 -10.89
CA ILE A 58 -2.94 -9.00 -10.49
C ILE A 58 -2.19 -8.74 -9.18
N ILE A 59 -1.34 -7.71 -9.17
CA ILE A 59 -0.59 -7.30 -7.98
C ILE A 59 -1.01 -5.86 -7.65
N ASN A 60 -1.68 -5.67 -6.50
CA ASN A 60 -2.15 -4.38 -6.03
C ASN A 60 -1.24 -3.86 -4.91
N THR A 61 -0.71 -2.66 -5.07
CA THR A 61 0.18 -2.04 -4.08
C THR A 61 -0.61 -1.29 -3.01
N ALA A 62 -0.75 -1.91 -1.85
CA ALA A 62 -1.23 -1.29 -0.63
C ALA A 62 -0.07 -0.63 0.15
N SER A 63 0.07 -0.93 1.43
CA SER A 63 1.11 -0.49 2.36
C SER A 63 0.98 -1.26 3.67
N MET A 64 1.97 -1.18 4.55
CA MET A 64 1.79 -1.53 5.97
C MET A 64 0.68 -0.70 6.63
N ALA A 65 0.47 0.55 6.16
CA ALA A 65 -0.68 1.37 6.56
C ALA A 65 -2.04 0.78 6.14
N GLY A 66 -2.09 -0.22 5.28
CA GLY A 66 -3.30 -0.99 4.97
C GLY A 66 -3.52 -2.20 5.87
N LEU A 67 -2.65 -2.41 6.86
CA LEU A 67 -2.69 -3.56 7.77
C LEU A 67 -2.73 -3.17 9.25
N GLY A 68 -2.69 -1.88 9.57
CA GLY A 68 -2.73 -1.38 10.94
C GLY A 68 -3.03 0.12 10.98
N ALA A 69 -3.16 0.69 12.17
CA ALA A 69 -3.45 2.09 12.38
C ALA A 69 -2.31 2.99 11.88
N GLY A 70 -2.67 4.06 11.17
CA GLY A 70 -1.73 5.06 10.62
C GLY A 70 -2.14 6.48 11.01
N PRO A 71 -1.95 6.90 12.27
CA PRO A 71 -2.24 8.26 12.67
C PRO A 71 -1.38 9.26 11.87
N GLY A 72 -1.96 10.43 11.57
CA GLY A 72 -1.34 11.40 10.66
C GLY A 72 -1.41 11.04 9.17
N ASN A 73 -1.99 9.88 8.85
CA ASN A 73 -2.16 9.40 7.48
C ASN A 73 -3.55 8.77 7.28
N VAL A 74 -4.59 9.35 7.89
CA VAL A 74 -5.92 8.71 7.93
C VAL A 74 -6.47 8.45 6.52
N ALA A 75 -6.43 9.42 5.63
CA ALA A 75 -6.91 9.27 4.25
C ALA A 75 -6.09 8.22 3.47
N TYR A 76 -4.76 8.26 3.60
CA TYR A 76 -3.88 7.25 3.01
C TYR A 76 -4.16 5.85 3.55
N THR A 77 -4.24 5.71 4.87
CA THR A 77 -4.55 4.47 5.58
C THR A 77 -5.88 3.89 5.12
N THR A 78 -6.91 4.71 5.00
CA THR A 78 -8.23 4.31 4.48
C THR A 78 -8.12 3.69 3.09
N THR A 79 -7.43 4.37 2.15
CA THR A 79 -7.28 3.83 0.79
C THR A 79 -6.48 2.52 0.76
N LYS A 80 -5.45 2.39 1.61
CA LYS A 80 -4.60 1.21 1.65
C LYS A 80 -5.29 0.00 2.31
N HIS A 81 -6.16 0.21 3.30
CA HIS A 81 -7.05 -0.83 3.83
C HIS A 81 -8.07 -1.30 2.77
N ALA A 82 -8.67 -0.37 2.04
CA ALA A 82 -9.59 -0.70 0.96
C ALA A 82 -8.93 -1.59 -0.10
N ILE A 83 -7.68 -1.29 -0.50
CA ILE A 83 -6.91 -2.12 -1.44
C ILE A 83 -6.65 -3.53 -0.89
N VAL A 84 -6.34 -3.66 0.41
CA VAL A 84 -6.17 -4.98 1.04
C VAL A 84 -7.46 -5.78 1.00
N GLY A 85 -8.59 -5.16 1.37
CA GLY A 85 -9.91 -5.79 1.32
C GLY A 85 -10.27 -6.24 -0.09
N LEU A 86 -10.17 -5.32 -1.07
CA LEU A 86 -10.39 -5.60 -2.48
C LEU A 86 -9.56 -6.79 -2.97
N SER A 87 -8.25 -6.77 -2.69
CA SER A 87 -7.34 -7.80 -3.21
C SER A 87 -7.59 -9.18 -2.59
N LYS A 88 -7.95 -9.24 -1.31
CA LYS A 88 -8.30 -10.50 -0.63
C LYS A 88 -9.58 -11.10 -1.20
N SER A 89 -10.62 -10.29 -1.37
CA SER A 89 -11.90 -10.73 -1.94
C SER A 89 -11.74 -11.17 -3.39
N LEU A 90 -11.07 -10.34 -4.20
CA LEU A 90 -10.79 -10.65 -5.59
C LEU A 90 -9.96 -11.93 -5.75
N ARG A 91 -9.00 -12.21 -4.85
CA ARG A 91 -8.21 -13.46 -4.90
C ARG A 91 -9.08 -14.70 -4.73
N ALA A 92 -10.05 -14.65 -3.83
CA ALA A 92 -10.96 -15.77 -3.61
C ALA A 92 -11.88 -15.99 -4.82
N GLU A 93 -12.40 -14.90 -5.39
CA GLU A 93 -13.29 -14.92 -6.56
C GLU A 93 -12.56 -15.35 -7.83
N ALA A 94 -11.36 -14.82 -8.05
CA ALA A 94 -10.58 -15.01 -9.29
C ALA A 94 -9.98 -16.41 -9.44
N ALA A 95 -9.87 -17.15 -8.36
CA ALA A 95 -9.23 -18.48 -8.35
C ALA A 95 -9.91 -19.47 -9.31
N GLN A 96 -11.25 -19.42 -9.43
CA GLN A 96 -12.00 -20.26 -10.35
C GLN A 96 -11.66 -20.04 -11.84
N PHE A 97 -11.07 -18.89 -12.17
CA PHE A 97 -10.67 -18.52 -13.52
C PHE A 97 -9.14 -18.68 -13.75
N GLY A 98 -8.43 -19.33 -12.84
CA GLY A 98 -6.96 -19.47 -12.92
C GLY A 98 -6.18 -18.17 -12.71
N ILE A 99 -6.84 -17.09 -12.25
CA ILE A 99 -6.21 -15.78 -12.03
C ILE A 99 -5.68 -15.69 -10.60
N ARG A 100 -4.44 -15.29 -10.48
CA ARG A 100 -3.79 -15.02 -9.19
C ARG A 100 -3.97 -13.56 -8.80
N VAL A 101 -4.10 -13.30 -7.50
CA VAL A 101 -4.12 -11.94 -6.97
C VAL A 101 -3.22 -11.86 -5.75
N SER A 102 -2.37 -10.86 -5.70
CA SER A 102 -1.51 -10.56 -4.55
C SER A 102 -1.70 -9.12 -4.11
N VAL A 103 -1.70 -8.88 -2.81
CA VAL A 103 -1.58 -7.52 -2.28
C VAL A 103 -0.18 -7.31 -1.74
N LEU A 104 0.47 -6.27 -2.22
CA LEU A 104 1.79 -5.85 -1.78
C LEU A 104 1.63 -4.81 -0.68
N CYS A 105 2.19 -5.09 0.48
CA CYS A 105 2.17 -4.22 1.66
C CYS A 105 3.61 -3.82 2.01
N PRO A 106 4.17 -2.80 1.33
CA PRO A 106 5.50 -2.30 1.64
C PRO A 106 5.57 -1.73 3.05
N GLY A 107 6.67 -1.99 3.74
CA GLY A 107 7.15 -1.13 4.81
C GLY A 107 7.83 0.11 4.24
N ALA A 108 8.84 0.65 4.92
CA ALA A 108 9.58 1.78 4.41
C ALA A 108 10.47 1.37 3.22
N VAL A 109 10.29 2.05 2.08
CA VAL A 109 11.11 1.92 0.88
C VAL A 109 11.59 3.32 0.48
N ARG A 110 12.86 3.46 0.18
CA ARG A 110 13.51 4.74 -0.16
C ARG A 110 13.00 5.27 -1.50
N THR A 111 11.90 6.00 -1.45
CA THR A 111 11.20 6.60 -2.58
C THR A 111 10.76 8.02 -2.24
N PRO A 112 10.43 8.88 -3.20
CA PRO A 112 9.96 10.24 -2.94
C PRO A 112 8.75 10.34 -1.99
N ILE A 113 8.00 9.26 -1.82
CA ILE A 113 6.86 9.19 -0.88
C ILE A 113 7.30 9.41 0.58
N LEU A 114 8.54 8.98 0.94
CA LEU A 114 9.11 9.20 2.28
C LEU A 114 9.63 10.63 2.47
N GLU A 115 9.82 11.37 1.39
CA GLU A 115 10.29 12.77 1.41
C GLU A 115 9.11 13.76 1.33
N GLY A 116 7.97 13.39 1.92
CA GLY A 116 6.74 14.22 1.86
C GLY A 116 5.94 14.07 0.57
N GLY A 117 6.24 13.02 -0.23
CA GLY A 117 5.53 12.75 -1.48
C GLY A 117 5.99 13.61 -2.66
N GLY A 118 6.83 14.59 -2.46
CA GLY A 118 7.35 15.48 -3.50
C GLY A 118 6.25 15.99 -4.43
N LYS A 119 6.45 15.87 -5.75
CA LYS A 119 5.47 16.25 -6.79
C LYS A 119 4.10 15.53 -6.66
N TYR A 120 4.07 14.37 -6.02
CA TYR A 120 2.90 13.47 -6.04
C TYR A 120 2.18 13.37 -4.70
N GLY A 121 2.64 14.10 -3.68
CA GLY A 121 2.07 14.06 -2.35
C GLY A 121 1.91 15.45 -1.74
N LYS A 122 1.38 15.49 -0.53
CA LYS A 122 1.16 16.73 0.21
C LYS A 122 1.39 16.46 1.70
N MET A 123 2.18 17.34 2.33
CA MET A 123 2.33 17.39 3.79
C MET A 123 1.54 18.57 4.32
N LEU A 124 0.60 18.31 5.23
CA LEU A 124 -0.26 19.32 5.84
C LEU A 124 0.28 19.81 7.20
N ILE A 125 1.46 19.35 7.56
CA ILE A 125 2.21 19.77 8.73
C ILE A 125 3.54 20.33 8.28
N ASP A 126 3.94 21.40 8.91
CA ASP A 126 5.24 22.03 8.65
C ASP A 126 6.32 21.32 9.49
N ILE A 127 6.93 20.31 8.85
CA ILE A 127 8.06 19.58 9.42
C ILE A 127 9.29 19.89 8.58
N PRO A 128 10.39 20.34 9.19
CA PRO A 128 11.64 20.55 8.47
C PRO A 128 12.05 19.27 7.70
N PRO A 129 12.51 19.39 6.45
CA PRO A 129 12.87 18.22 5.63
C PRO A 129 13.87 17.27 6.30
N GLU A 130 14.83 17.82 7.06
CA GLU A 130 15.80 17.02 7.79
C GLU A 130 15.18 16.22 8.93
N GLU A 131 14.20 16.77 9.63
CA GLU A 131 13.48 16.08 10.69
C GLU A 131 12.63 14.94 10.10
N LEU A 132 11.90 15.23 9.03
CA LEU A 132 11.14 14.23 8.29
C LEU A 132 12.04 13.08 7.84
N ARG A 133 13.22 13.40 7.27
CA ARG A 133 14.22 12.41 6.88
C ARG A 133 14.68 11.57 8.06
N ARG A 134 15.01 12.19 9.20
CA ARG A 134 15.42 11.47 10.42
C ARG A 134 14.32 10.51 10.92
N MET A 135 13.06 10.94 10.86
CA MET A 135 11.93 10.09 11.24
C MET A 135 11.84 8.84 10.35
N PHE A 136 11.97 9.01 9.05
CA PHE A 136 11.90 7.88 8.12
C PHE A 136 13.14 6.97 8.15
N GLU A 137 14.34 7.49 8.42
CA GLU A 137 15.54 6.66 8.57
C GLU A 137 15.43 5.68 9.75
N LYS A 138 14.70 6.04 10.83
CA LYS A 138 14.41 5.12 11.95
C LYS A 138 13.62 3.87 11.49
N LEU A 139 12.85 3.97 10.41
CA LEU A 139 12.11 2.86 9.83
C LEU A 139 12.98 1.92 8.97
N ARG A 140 14.29 2.21 8.84
CA ARG A 140 15.27 1.45 8.07
C ARG A 140 14.79 1.21 6.63
N PRO A 141 14.60 2.28 5.83
CA PRO A 141 14.03 2.17 4.50
C PRO A 141 14.92 1.32 3.59
N MET A 142 14.30 0.40 2.88
CA MET A 142 14.96 -0.51 1.95
C MET A 142 15.22 0.18 0.62
N SER A 143 16.32 -0.17 -0.04
CA SER A 143 16.58 0.25 -1.43
C SER A 143 15.47 -0.27 -2.37
N PRO A 144 14.99 0.53 -3.34
CA PRO A 144 13.97 0.12 -4.31
C PRO A 144 14.35 -1.14 -5.10
N ASN A 145 15.60 -1.29 -5.50
CA ASN A 145 16.07 -2.44 -6.28
C ASN A 145 15.97 -3.74 -5.45
N ILE A 146 16.49 -3.72 -4.22
CA ILE A 146 16.41 -4.87 -3.31
C ILE A 146 14.94 -5.19 -2.98
N PHE A 147 14.12 -4.15 -2.81
CA PHE A 147 12.68 -4.31 -2.61
C PHE A 147 12.02 -5.02 -3.79
N ALA A 148 12.26 -4.56 -5.02
CA ALA A 148 11.70 -5.14 -6.24
C ALA A 148 12.07 -6.62 -6.40
N GLU A 149 13.33 -7.00 -6.19
CA GLU A 149 13.77 -8.40 -6.24
C GLU A 149 13.00 -9.29 -5.25
N LYS A 150 12.84 -8.83 -3.99
CA LYS A 150 12.11 -9.58 -2.97
C LYS A 150 10.62 -9.70 -3.28
N VAL A 151 10.03 -8.64 -3.87
CA VAL A 151 8.64 -8.64 -4.33
C VAL A 151 8.47 -9.66 -5.45
N LEU A 152 9.30 -9.63 -6.49
CA LEU A 152 9.22 -10.57 -7.62
C LEU A 152 9.34 -12.04 -7.16
N LYS A 153 10.28 -12.32 -6.24
CA LYS A 153 10.40 -13.66 -5.63
C LYS A 153 9.14 -14.09 -4.87
N SER A 154 8.41 -13.15 -4.27
CA SER A 154 7.17 -13.42 -3.54
C SER A 154 5.97 -13.58 -4.48
N VAL A 155 5.92 -12.79 -5.56
CA VAL A 155 4.93 -12.90 -6.65
C VAL A 155 5.05 -14.25 -7.34
N ALA A 156 6.26 -14.69 -7.68
CA ALA A 156 6.53 -15.99 -8.28
C ALA A 156 6.01 -17.15 -7.40
N LYS A 157 6.08 -17.00 -6.08
CA LYS A 157 5.52 -17.95 -5.10
C LYS A 157 4.02 -17.79 -4.86
N ASN A 158 3.32 -16.96 -5.62
CA ASN A 158 1.88 -16.69 -5.51
C ASN A 158 1.42 -16.35 -4.08
N LYS A 159 2.20 -15.58 -3.32
CA LYS A 159 1.81 -15.18 -1.96
C LYS A 159 0.63 -14.22 -2.00
N ALA A 160 -0.41 -14.48 -1.18
CA ALA A 160 -1.61 -13.64 -1.11
C ALA A 160 -1.30 -12.23 -0.57
N ILE A 161 -0.58 -12.15 0.55
CA ILE A 161 -0.15 -10.90 1.18
C ILE A 161 1.38 -10.89 1.19
N ILE A 162 1.95 -9.88 0.56
CA ILE A 162 3.39 -9.72 0.40
C ILE A 162 3.85 -8.54 1.25
N ILE A 163 4.49 -8.83 2.39
CA ILE A 163 5.06 -7.82 3.29
C ILE A 163 6.58 -7.81 3.10
N VAL A 164 7.13 -6.68 2.68
CA VAL A 164 8.56 -6.47 2.46
C VAL A 164 8.98 -5.11 3.01
N PRO A 165 10.02 -5.05 3.83
CA PRO A 165 10.81 -6.14 4.42
C PRO A 165 10.00 -7.01 5.39
N SER A 166 10.41 -8.27 5.56
CA SER A 166 9.62 -9.27 6.27
C SER A 166 9.47 -9.03 7.77
N TRP A 167 10.36 -8.26 8.39
CA TRP A 167 10.27 -7.94 9.82
C TRP A 167 9.02 -7.12 10.18
N TRP A 168 8.44 -6.38 9.22
CA TRP A 168 7.16 -5.69 9.40
C TRP A 168 5.99 -6.62 9.69
N LYS A 169 6.12 -7.92 9.43
CA LYS A 169 5.09 -8.92 9.78
C LYS A 169 4.81 -8.97 11.28
N VAL A 170 5.79 -8.63 12.12
CA VAL A 170 5.59 -8.59 13.58
C VAL A 170 4.49 -7.59 13.94
N PHE A 171 4.53 -6.39 13.38
CA PHE A 171 3.48 -5.38 13.60
C PHE A 171 2.13 -5.81 13.04
N TRP A 172 2.12 -6.44 11.87
CA TRP A 172 0.89 -7.00 11.31
C TRP A 172 0.28 -8.09 12.20
N TRP A 173 1.10 -8.96 12.78
CA TRP A 173 0.60 -10.00 13.69
C TRP A 173 0.09 -9.42 15.01
N ILE A 174 0.77 -8.41 15.55
CA ILE A 174 0.29 -7.71 16.77
C ILE A 174 -1.10 -7.12 16.52
N ASP A 175 -1.26 -6.35 15.45
CA ASP A 175 -2.55 -5.73 15.10
C ASP A 175 -3.63 -6.78 14.83
N ARG A 176 -3.29 -7.86 14.13
CA ARG A 176 -4.22 -8.95 13.79
C ARG A 176 -4.71 -9.72 15.02
N LEU A 177 -3.86 -9.95 16.00
CA LEU A 177 -4.19 -10.70 17.22
C LEU A 177 -4.86 -9.81 18.27
N SER A 178 -4.49 -8.53 18.32
CA SER A 178 -5.05 -7.55 19.24
C SER A 178 -5.09 -6.16 18.60
N PRO A 179 -6.17 -5.82 17.87
CA PRO A 179 -6.33 -4.49 17.26
C PRO A 179 -6.20 -3.36 18.29
N SER A 180 -6.70 -3.57 19.52
CA SER A 180 -6.58 -2.60 20.62
C SER A 180 -5.12 -2.32 20.98
N LEU A 181 -4.27 -3.36 21.00
CA LEU A 181 -2.84 -3.18 21.24
C LEU A 181 -2.17 -2.46 20.07
N GLY A 182 -2.53 -2.79 18.83
CA GLY A 182 -2.07 -2.09 17.64
C GLY A 182 -2.37 -0.59 17.70
N ILE A 183 -3.60 -0.23 18.06
CA ILE A 183 -4.03 1.17 18.22
C ILE A 183 -3.25 1.84 19.36
N LEU A 184 -3.10 1.20 20.52
CA LEU A 184 -2.36 1.74 21.66
C LEU A 184 -0.89 2.03 21.30
N LEU A 185 -0.24 1.14 20.57
CA LEU A 185 1.13 1.33 20.09
C LEU A 185 1.22 2.49 19.09
N ALA A 186 0.26 2.61 18.20
CA ALA A 186 0.19 3.73 17.25
C ALA A 186 0.00 5.07 17.98
N GLN A 187 -0.85 5.14 19.00
CA GLN A 187 -1.07 6.34 19.82
C GLN A 187 0.20 6.79 20.54
N LYS A 188 0.98 5.86 21.11
CA LYS A 188 2.22 6.19 21.85
C LYS A 188 3.31 6.82 20.95
N HIS A 189 3.30 6.48 19.67
CA HIS A 189 4.27 7.01 18.70
C HIS A 189 3.77 8.26 17.97
N PHE A 190 2.52 8.64 18.20
CA PHE A 190 1.87 9.74 17.53
C PHE A 190 1.53 10.84 18.54
N GLN A 191 2.39 11.85 18.61
CA GLN A 191 2.12 13.08 19.35
C GLN A 191 2.37 14.24 18.38
N TYR A 192 1.31 14.98 18.04
CA TYR A 192 1.48 16.32 17.51
C TYR A 192 1.90 17.22 18.69
N ARG A 193 3.11 17.73 18.63
CA ARG A 193 3.51 18.90 19.41
C ARG A 193 3.33 20.14 18.55
#